data_2e6bbe65ecf4b9952629354ef306744c
#
_entry.id   2e6bbe65ecf4b9952629354ef306744c
#
_cell.length_a   1.000
_cell.length_b   1.000
_cell.length_c   1.000
_cell.angle_alpha   90.00
_cell.angle_beta   90.00
_cell.angle_gamma   90.00
#
_symmetry.space_group_name_H-M   'P 1'
#
loop_
_entity.id
_entity.type
_entity.pdbx_description
1 polymer ?
#
loop_
_entity_poly.entity_id
_entity_poly.type
_entity_poly.pdbx_seq_one_letter_code
_entity_poly.pdbx_strand_id
1 'polypeptide(L)'
;MDAIIKPIEKMKPFFDKVARNKYLKAIKDGFISSMPIILFSSIFLLIAYVPNVFGFYWSKEIEAIIMKPYNYSMGILAIAVAATTTKHFTDTLNREMPANNQINSISTMICAICGFLILSSDALDGGFASEFMGSKGLLTAFMTAFVVGSIYKFCIKRNITIKMPEQVPPNLSQTFKDVIPFAFSMIIIWLFDYLFRMVTGICFAKGVIQVFQPLFSAADGYVGLALIYGAMSLFWFIGVHGPSIVEPAISAALVLNMSTNLAAVQAGQHADKVLTLGAQYFVVCLGGTGATLVICLMFAFLAKSKELKAIGKASSIPVLFNVNEPFLFGAPIVLNPVFFVPFIFAPIANVWLFKIFVDVFNMDGFIYTLPWTTPGPLGIILGCGIKLLPVIFLVIVLVMDFVIYYPFFKVYDNQKLEEEKNNHFEVKEDDSVEVDGKVLDSKKILVLCAGGGTSGLLANALAKGAKEEGIPLVTAAGSYGAHLDIMGDYDLVILAPQVASYYEDLKKDADRMGVKCIACEGKQYINLTRNPKGALEFVFKIMGE
;
A
#
# COMPACT_ATOMS: atom_id res chain seq x y z
N MET A 1 6.26 13.61 28.31
CA MET A 1 6.07 12.62 27.23
C MET A 1 4.60 12.22 27.05
N ASP A 2 3.87 11.93 28.10
CA ASP A 2 2.42 11.70 28.05
C ASP A 2 1.60 12.84 27.42
N ALA A 3 2.09 14.07 27.47
CA ALA A 3 1.43 15.22 26.87
C ALA A 3 1.37 15.19 25.33
N ILE A 4 2.24 14.42 24.67
CA ILE A 4 2.25 14.26 23.19
C ILE A 4 1.52 12.98 22.79
N ILE A 5 1.68 11.90 23.55
CA ILE A 5 1.09 10.60 23.22
C ILE A 5 -0.43 10.59 23.44
N LYS A 6 -0.91 11.12 24.57
CA LYS A 6 -2.36 11.16 24.88
C LYS A 6 -3.24 11.87 23.85
N PRO A 7 -2.86 13.04 23.28
CA PRO A 7 -3.62 13.63 22.17
C PRO A 7 -3.64 12.77 20.91
N ILE A 8 -2.51 12.12 20.60
CA ILE A 8 -2.38 11.26 19.42
C ILE A 8 -3.24 9.99 19.56
N GLU A 9 -3.22 9.36 20.73
CA GLU A 9 -4.10 8.21 21.02
C GLU A 9 -5.58 8.57 20.94
N LYS A 10 -5.97 9.79 21.33
CA LYS A 10 -7.34 10.28 21.17
C LYS A 10 -7.75 10.46 19.70
N MET A 11 -6.80 10.69 18.80
CA MET A 11 -7.05 10.82 17.36
C MET A 11 -7.14 9.47 16.64
N LYS A 12 -6.66 8.38 17.25
CA LYS A 12 -6.69 7.02 16.66
C LYS A 12 -8.09 6.61 16.14
N PRO A 13 -9.21 6.82 16.88
CA PRO A 13 -10.54 6.47 16.38
C PRO A 13 -10.95 7.24 15.10
N PHE A 14 -10.51 8.49 14.96
CA PHE A 14 -10.72 9.27 13.74
C PHE A 14 -9.95 8.66 12.55
N PHE A 15 -8.69 8.31 12.77
CA PHE A 15 -7.85 7.71 11.73
C PHE A 15 -8.35 6.33 11.32
N ASP A 16 -8.78 5.52 12.28
CA ASP A 16 -9.41 4.22 12.00
C ASP A 16 -10.70 4.39 11.16
N LYS A 17 -11.48 5.43 11.42
CA LYS A 17 -12.67 5.75 10.61
C LYS A 17 -12.31 6.14 9.17
N VAL A 18 -11.23 6.90 8.97
CA VAL A 18 -10.72 7.24 7.64
C VAL A 18 -10.18 5.99 6.92
N ALA A 19 -9.40 5.16 7.59
CA ALA A 19 -8.87 3.91 7.04
C ALA A 19 -9.99 2.92 6.62
N ARG A 20 -11.10 2.89 7.37
CA ARG A 20 -12.29 2.06 7.05
C ARG A 20 -13.21 2.67 6.01
N ASN A 21 -12.89 3.85 5.45
CA ASN A 21 -13.73 4.46 4.43
C ASN A 21 -13.76 3.56 3.19
N LYS A 22 -14.96 3.11 2.80
CA LYS A 22 -15.16 2.16 1.71
C LYS A 22 -14.67 2.65 0.35
N TYR A 23 -14.70 3.95 0.12
CA TYR A 23 -14.22 4.56 -1.13
C TYR A 23 -12.69 4.57 -1.18
N LEU A 24 -12.03 5.02 -0.11
CA LEU A 24 -10.57 5.03 -0.02
C LEU A 24 -9.99 3.61 -0.05
N LYS A 25 -10.66 2.66 0.61
CA LYS A 25 -10.28 1.25 0.56
C LYS A 25 -10.38 0.69 -0.86
N ALA A 26 -11.47 0.96 -1.57
CA ALA A 26 -11.65 0.49 -2.94
C ALA A 26 -10.63 1.11 -3.91
N ILE A 27 -10.28 2.41 -3.76
CA ILE A 27 -9.21 3.04 -4.53
C ILE A 27 -7.88 2.33 -4.27
N LYS A 28 -7.50 2.16 -3.01
CA LYS A 28 -6.26 1.50 -2.63
C LYS A 28 -6.17 0.08 -3.19
N ASP A 29 -7.16 -0.76 -2.90
CA ASP A 29 -7.14 -2.18 -3.27
C ASP A 29 -7.24 -2.35 -4.79
N GLY A 30 -8.02 -1.51 -5.48
CA GLY A 30 -8.12 -1.47 -6.94
C GLY A 30 -6.81 -1.04 -7.61
N PHE A 31 -6.13 -0.04 -7.05
CA PHE A 31 -4.84 0.41 -7.56
C PHE A 31 -3.75 -0.65 -7.35
N ILE A 32 -3.69 -1.28 -6.17
CA ILE A 32 -2.76 -2.39 -5.88
C ILE A 32 -2.99 -3.55 -6.86
N SER A 33 -4.23 -3.90 -7.15
CA SER A 33 -4.55 -4.96 -8.13
C SER A 33 -4.09 -4.62 -9.55
N SER A 34 -3.87 -3.34 -9.86
CA SER A 34 -3.36 -2.87 -11.15
C SER A 34 -1.83 -2.68 -11.17
N MET A 35 -1.14 -2.82 -10.03
CA MET A 35 0.33 -2.67 -9.93
C MET A 35 1.12 -3.54 -10.91
N PRO A 36 0.73 -4.80 -11.22
CA PRO A 36 1.44 -5.60 -12.20
C PRO A 36 1.56 -4.93 -13.57
N ILE A 37 0.55 -4.14 -14.00
CA ILE A 37 0.59 -3.36 -15.26
C ILE A 37 1.72 -2.33 -15.20
N ILE A 38 1.82 -1.59 -14.09
CA ILE A 38 2.81 -0.53 -13.89
C ILE A 38 4.22 -1.12 -13.85
N LEU A 39 4.41 -2.21 -13.09
CA LEU A 39 5.72 -2.85 -12.93
C LEU A 39 6.19 -3.50 -14.23
N PHE A 40 5.31 -4.22 -14.93
CA PHE A 40 5.62 -4.83 -16.22
C PHE A 40 6.02 -3.79 -17.27
N SER A 41 5.25 -2.71 -17.38
CA SER A 41 5.53 -1.65 -18.35
C SER A 41 6.86 -0.96 -18.10
N SER A 42 7.26 -0.80 -16.83
CA SER A 42 8.53 -0.16 -16.43
C SER A 42 9.76 -0.89 -16.95
N ILE A 43 9.70 -2.22 -17.11
CA ILE A 43 10.81 -3.02 -17.66
C ILE A 43 11.16 -2.53 -19.07
N PHE A 44 10.15 -2.27 -19.89
CA PHE A 44 10.36 -1.80 -21.27
C PHE A 44 10.90 -0.38 -21.34
N LEU A 45 10.52 0.49 -20.38
CA LEU A 45 11.14 1.80 -20.23
C LEU A 45 12.63 1.70 -19.92
N LEU A 46 13.01 0.83 -18.99
CA LEU A 46 14.41 0.62 -18.64
C LEU A 46 15.21 0.09 -19.86
N ILE A 47 14.67 -0.88 -20.59
CA ILE A 47 15.32 -1.41 -21.80
C ILE A 47 15.47 -0.32 -22.87
N ALA A 48 14.45 0.53 -23.04
CA ALA A 48 14.47 1.59 -24.05
C ALA A 48 15.47 2.71 -23.72
N TYR A 49 15.56 3.16 -22.46
CA TYR A 49 16.23 4.40 -22.12
C TYR A 49 17.49 4.28 -21.28
N VAL A 50 17.70 3.18 -20.51
CA VAL A 50 18.93 3.00 -19.72
C VAL A 50 20.18 2.93 -20.61
N PRO A 51 20.17 2.28 -21.80
CA PRO A 51 21.33 2.27 -22.67
C PRO A 51 21.82 3.66 -23.11
N ASN A 52 20.91 4.65 -23.17
CA ASN A 52 21.24 6.03 -23.54
C ASN A 52 22.28 6.66 -22.59
N VAL A 53 22.28 6.25 -21.32
CA VAL A 53 23.26 6.71 -20.31
C VAL A 53 24.69 6.30 -20.67
N PHE A 54 24.84 5.15 -21.35
CA PHE A 54 26.12 4.62 -21.81
C PHE A 54 26.46 5.07 -23.25
N GLY A 55 25.69 6.04 -23.81
CA GLY A 55 25.88 6.56 -25.16
C GLY A 55 25.35 5.65 -26.26
N PHE A 56 24.59 4.61 -25.93
CA PHE A 56 23.92 3.75 -26.91
C PHE A 56 22.46 4.15 -27.08
N TYR A 57 22.08 4.53 -28.30
CA TYR A 57 20.74 4.95 -28.64
C TYR A 57 20.11 3.97 -29.64
N TRP A 58 18.93 3.48 -29.33
CA TRP A 58 18.15 2.65 -30.24
C TRP A 58 17.73 3.47 -31.49
N SER A 59 17.62 2.82 -32.65
CA SER A 59 16.92 3.46 -33.76
C SER A 59 15.45 3.70 -33.39
N LYS A 60 14.83 4.74 -33.99
CA LYS A 60 13.41 5.08 -33.72
C LYS A 60 12.45 3.90 -33.97
N GLU A 61 12.76 3.03 -34.91
CA GLU A 61 11.97 1.84 -35.23
C GLU A 61 12.09 0.80 -34.12
N ILE A 62 13.32 0.53 -33.64
CA ILE A 62 13.56 -0.42 -32.54
C ILE A 62 12.99 0.13 -31.24
N GLU A 63 13.17 1.42 -30.95
CA GLU A 63 12.58 2.07 -29.78
C GLU A 63 11.04 1.94 -29.78
N ALA A 64 10.39 2.15 -30.92
CA ALA A 64 8.94 1.99 -31.06
C ALA A 64 8.49 0.54 -30.80
N ILE A 65 9.27 -0.46 -31.22
CA ILE A 65 9.01 -1.88 -30.96
C ILE A 65 9.14 -2.18 -29.46
N ILE A 66 10.22 -1.70 -28.83
CA ILE A 66 10.46 -1.88 -27.38
C ILE A 66 9.37 -1.19 -26.55
N MET A 67 8.93 0.00 -26.96
CA MET A 67 7.91 0.78 -26.25
C MET A 67 6.48 0.29 -26.49
N LYS A 68 6.24 -0.60 -27.45
CA LYS A 68 4.89 -1.12 -27.73
C LYS A 68 4.23 -1.78 -26.52
N PRO A 69 4.89 -2.68 -25.75
CA PRO A 69 4.28 -3.26 -24.55
C PRO A 69 3.97 -2.19 -23.49
N TYR A 70 4.83 -1.18 -23.30
CA TYR A 70 4.56 -0.06 -22.42
C TYR A 70 3.29 0.69 -22.83
N ASN A 71 3.16 1.08 -24.10
CA ASN A 71 2.02 1.83 -24.58
C ASN A 71 0.70 1.05 -24.48
N TYR A 72 0.74 -0.27 -24.70
CA TYR A 72 -0.44 -1.16 -24.63
C TYR A 72 -0.76 -1.67 -23.22
N SER A 73 0.07 -1.40 -22.22
CA SER A 73 -0.19 -1.69 -20.81
C SER A 73 -0.43 -0.40 -20.01
N MET A 74 0.54 0.48 -19.92
CA MET A 74 0.41 1.76 -19.20
C MET A 74 -0.59 2.71 -19.86
N GLY A 75 -0.70 2.66 -21.20
CA GLY A 75 -1.64 3.48 -21.97
C GLY A 75 -3.12 3.15 -21.72
N ILE A 76 -3.43 2.00 -21.13
CA ILE A 76 -4.79 1.58 -20.75
C ILE A 76 -4.98 1.41 -19.24
N LEU A 77 -4.05 1.92 -18.43
CA LEU A 77 -4.04 1.74 -16.97
C LEU A 77 -5.36 2.15 -16.32
N ALA A 78 -5.96 3.29 -16.73
CA ALA A 78 -7.21 3.76 -16.14
C ALA A 78 -8.40 2.82 -16.43
N ILE A 79 -8.42 2.14 -17.57
CA ILE A 79 -9.43 1.11 -17.87
C ILE A 79 -9.31 -0.04 -16.87
N ALA A 80 -8.09 -0.53 -16.65
CA ALA A 80 -7.84 -1.59 -15.68
C ALA A 80 -8.20 -1.16 -14.25
N VAL A 81 -7.83 0.08 -13.87
CA VAL A 81 -8.16 0.65 -12.56
C VAL A 81 -9.67 0.86 -12.39
N ALA A 82 -10.41 1.26 -13.44
CA ALA A 82 -11.86 1.35 -13.38
C ALA A 82 -12.48 -0.01 -13.03
N ALA A 83 -12.03 -1.08 -13.69
CA ALA A 83 -12.49 -2.43 -13.45
C ALA A 83 -12.13 -2.92 -12.03
N THR A 84 -10.87 -2.84 -11.65
CA THR A 84 -10.38 -3.37 -10.36
C THR A 84 -10.94 -2.60 -9.17
N THR A 85 -11.01 -1.26 -9.24
CA THR A 85 -11.63 -0.43 -8.20
C THR A 85 -13.12 -0.76 -8.05
N THR A 86 -13.83 -0.98 -9.18
CA THR A 86 -15.25 -1.37 -9.15
C THR A 86 -15.42 -2.73 -8.49
N LYS A 87 -14.55 -3.69 -8.79
CA LYS A 87 -14.55 -5.02 -8.14
C LYS A 87 -14.43 -4.89 -6.64
N HIS A 88 -13.41 -4.21 -6.14
CA HIS A 88 -13.16 -4.06 -4.70
C HIS A 88 -14.24 -3.22 -3.99
N PHE A 89 -14.81 -2.23 -4.70
CA PHE A 89 -15.95 -1.48 -4.18
C PHE A 89 -17.19 -2.37 -4.08
N THR A 90 -17.47 -3.17 -5.11
CA THR A 90 -18.57 -4.15 -5.14
C THR A 90 -18.44 -5.18 -4.01
N ASP A 91 -17.25 -5.74 -3.80
CA ASP A 91 -16.99 -6.69 -2.71
C ASP A 91 -17.28 -6.04 -1.33
N THR A 92 -16.87 -4.79 -1.17
CA THR A 92 -17.17 -4.04 0.06
C THR A 92 -18.68 -3.79 0.23
N LEU A 93 -19.41 -3.50 -0.86
CA LEU A 93 -20.86 -3.34 -0.81
C LEU A 93 -21.57 -4.65 -0.52
N ASN A 94 -21.07 -5.78 -1.05
CA ASN A 94 -21.62 -7.12 -0.84
C ASN A 94 -21.54 -7.57 0.63
N ARG A 95 -20.55 -7.10 1.39
CA ARG A 95 -20.49 -7.34 2.84
C ARG A 95 -21.67 -6.75 3.62
N GLU A 96 -22.28 -5.70 3.08
CA GLU A 96 -23.47 -5.06 3.66
C GLU A 96 -24.79 -5.67 3.13
N MET A 97 -24.74 -6.65 2.21
CA MET A 97 -25.89 -7.23 1.54
C MET A 97 -26.12 -8.70 1.94
N PRO A 98 -27.38 -9.18 1.90
CA PRO A 98 -27.67 -10.60 2.14
C PRO A 98 -26.92 -11.51 1.19
N ALA A 99 -26.44 -12.66 1.66
CA ALA A 99 -25.66 -13.62 0.87
C ALA A 99 -26.38 -14.12 -0.40
N ASN A 100 -27.71 -14.22 -0.35
CA ASN A 100 -28.56 -14.64 -1.47
C ASN A 100 -28.92 -13.52 -2.46
N ASN A 101 -28.50 -12.27 -2.20
CA ASN A 101 -28.85 -11.12 -3.04
C ASN A 101 -27.64 -10.18 -3.23
N GLN A 102 -26.51 -10.75 -3.65
CA GLN A 102 -25.28 -10.01 -3.89
C GLN A 102 -25.21 -9.44 -5.31
N ILE A 103 -24.34 -8.44 -5.46
CA ILE A 103 -24.01 -7.82 -6.74
C ILE A 103 -22.95 -8.68 -7.43
N ASN A 104 -23.10 -8.92 -8.72
CA ASN A 104 -22.11 -9.62 -9.52
C ASN A 104 -20.93 -8.68 -9.84
N SER A 105 -19.76 -9.00 -9.32
CA SER A 105 -18.55 -8.18 -9.50
C SER A 105 -18.05 -8.19 -10.95
N ILE A 106 -18.21 -9.28 -11.70
CA ILE A 106 -17.81 -9.33 -13.12
C ILE A 106 -18.67 -8.40 -13.95
N SER A 107 -19.99 -8.41 -13.74
CA SER A 107 -20.92 -7.51 -14.44
C SER A 107 -20.63 -6.04 -14.14
N THR A 108 -20.34 -5.69 -12.88
CA THR A 108 -19.97 -4.32 -12.51
C THR A 108 -18.64 -3.89 -13.11
N MET A 109 -17.64 -4.77 -13.17
CA MET A 109 -16.34 -4.49 -13.83
C MET A 109 -16.53 -4.16 -15.31
N ILE A 110 -17.28 -4.98 -16.04
CA ILE A 110 -17.56 -4.76 -17.47
C ILE A 110 -18.32 -3.44 -17.67
N CYS A 111 -19.33 -3.19 -16.84
CA CYS A 111 -20.10 -1.93 -16.87
C CYS A 111 -19.21 -0.71 -16.61
N ALA A 112 -18.26 -0.81 -15.67
CA ALA A 112 -17.34 0.28 -15.36
C ALA A 112 -16.35 0.53 -16.50
N ILE A 113 -15.87 -0.50 -17.21
CA ILE A 113 -15.05 -0.33 -18.41
C ILE A 113 -15.84 0.44 -19.48
N CYS A 114 -17.06 0.01 -19.78
CA CYS A 114 -17.90 0.69 -20.78
C CYS A 114 -18.23 2.12 -20.39
N GLY A 115 -18.64 2.34 -19.13
CA GLY A 115 -18.96 3.66 -18.60
C GLY A 115 -17.75 4.61 -18.58
N PHE A 116 -16.57 4.09 -18.22
CA PHE A 116 -15.33 4.84 -18.27
C PHE A 116 -14.98 5.29 -19.69
N LEU A 117 -15.12 4.41 -20.68
CA LEU A 117 -14.87 4.76 -22.10
C LEU A 117 -15.80 5.86 -22.58
N ILE A 118 -17.07 5.87 -22.20
CA ILE A 118 -18.02 6.96 -22.52
C ILE A 118 -17.51 8.30 -21.97
N LEU A 119 -17.04 8.31 -20.71
CA LEU A 119 -16.62 9.54 -20.01
C LEU A 119 -15.24 10.06 -20.45
N SER A 120 -14.38 9.19 -21.02
CA SER A 120 -12.96 9.47 -21.21
C SER A 120 -12.48 9.46 -22.65
N SER A 121 -13.29 8.97 -23.59
CA SER A 121 -12.84 8.75 -24.97
C SER A 121 -13.77 9.40 -25.98
N ASP A 122 -13.15 9.92 -27.05
CA ASP A 122 -13.85 10.37 -28.24
C ASP A 122 -13.78 9.28 -29.30
N ALA A 123 -14.85 9.13 -30.10
CA ALA A 123 -14.87 8.21 -31.22
C ALA A 123 -13.95 8.71 -32.32
N LEU A 124 -13.16 7.80 -32.89
CA LEU A 124 -12.32 8.02 -34.07
C LEU A 124 -12.74 7.04 -35.16
N ASP A 125 -12.40 7.34 -36.41
CA ASP A 125 -12.60 6.39 -37.50
C ASP A 125 -11.82 5.10 -37.24
N GLY A 126 -12.55 4.05 -36.91
CA GLY A 126 -11.98 2.73 -36.61
C GLY A 126 -11.45 2.53 -35.19
N GLY A 127 -11.75 3.41 -34.22
CA GLY A 127 -11.26 3.25 -32.85
C GLY A 127 -11.76 4.28 -31.86
N PHE A 128 -11.02 4.39 -30.77
CA PHE A 128 -11.27 5.31 -29.67
C PHE A 128 -10.03 6.16 -29.38
N ALA A 129 -10.20 7.44 -29.05
CA ALA A 129 -9.12 8.27 -28.58
C ALA A 129 -8.58 7.74 -27.24
N SER A 130 -7.26 7.50 -27.17
CA SER A 130 -6.61 6.86 -26.01
C SER A 130 -6.04 7.85 -25.00
N GLU A 131 -6.18 9.17 -25.20
CA GLU A 131 -5.51 10.20 -24.39
C GLU A 131 -5.77 10.06 -22.88
N PHE A 132 -6.99 9.69 -22.50
CA PHE A 132 -7.40 9.54 -21.10
C PHE A 132 -7.56 8.07 -20.66
N MET A 133 -7.14 7.08 -21.47
CA MET A 133 -7.19 5.67 -21.09
C MET A 133 -6.07 5.26 -20.12
N GLY A 134 -4.95 6.03 -20.10
CA GLY A 134 -3.81 5.84 -19.20
C GLY A 134 -3.92 6.67 -17.91
N SER A 135 -2.78 7.10 -17.39
CA SER A 135 -2.66 7.81 -16.09
C SER A 135 -3.54 9.05 -15.95
N LYS A 136 -3.79 9.79 -17.04
CA LYS A 136 -4.65 10.98 -17.03
C LYS A 136 -6.12 10.65 -16.69
N GLY A 137 -6.60 9.43 -16.95
CA GLY A 137 -7.98 9.02 -16.69
C GLY A 137 -8.25 8.46 -15.30
N LEU A 138 -7.25 8.32 -14.43
CA LEU A 138 -7.38 7.60 -13.16
C LEU A 138 -8.48 8.16 -12.25
N LEU A 139 -8.61 9.49 -12.12
CA LEU A 139 -9.68 10.08 -11.30
C LEU A 139 -11.06 9.75 -11.87
N THR A 140 -11.22 9.82 -13.18
CA THR A 140 -12.46 9.43 -13.87
C THR A 140 -12.76 7.95 -13.67
N ALA A 141 -11.74 7.09 -13.67
CA ALA A 141 -11.87 5.66 -13.39
C ALA A 141 -12.44 5.41 -11.98
N PHE A 142 -11.91 6.09 -10.96
CA PHE A 142 -12.44 6.00 -9.59
C PHE A 142 -13.89 6.49 -9.49
N MET A 143 -14.20 7.64 -10.10
CA MET A 143 -15.56 8.17 -10.10
C MET A 143 -16.53 7.20 -10.77
N THR A 144 -16.16 6.65 -11.93
CA THR A 144 -16.98 5.66 -12.66
C THR A 144 -17.22 4.42 -11.81
N ALA A 145 -16.19 3.91 -11.13
CA ALA A 145 -16.30 2.75 -10.25
C ALA A 145 -17.35 2.96 -9.15
N PHE A 146 -17.34 4.13 -8.52
CA PHE A 146 -18.29 4.45 -7.45
C PHE A 146 -19.71 4.66 -7.96
N VAL A 147 -19.88 5.28 -9.12
CA VAL A 147 -21.18 5.47 -9.74
C VAL A 147 -21.80 4.13 -10.10
N VAL A 148 -21.06 3.29 -10.84
CA VAL A 148 -21.54 1.96 -11.27
C VAL A 148 -21.88 1.08 -10.06
N GLY A 149 -20.97 0.93 -9.10
CA GLY A 149 -21.22 0.12 -7.90
C GLY A 149 -22.43 0.60 -7.09
N SER A 150 -22.62 1.93 -6.99
CA SER A 150 -23.76 2.50 -6.28
C SER A 150 -25.09 2.26 -6.99
N ILE A 151 -25.13 2.38 -8.32
CA ILE A 151 -26.32 2.09 -9.13
C ILE A 151 -26.67 0.61 -9.03
N TYR A 152 -25.70 -0.30 -9.17
CA TYR A 152 -25.94 -1.73 -8.98
C TYR A 152 -26.49 -2.04 -7.59
N LYS A 153 -25.87 -1.48 -6.53
CA LYS A 153 -26.37 -1.64 -5.15
C LYS A 153 -27.83 -1.18 -5.04
N PHE A 154 -28.16 -0.03 -5.61
CA PHE A 154 -29.54 0.50 -5.61
C PHE A 154 -30.50 -0.46 -6.30
N CYS A 155 -30.18 -0.92 -7.52
CA CYS A 155 -31.04 -1.81 -8.29
C CYS A 155 -31.24 -3.16 -7.59
N ILE A 156 -30.14 -3.81 -7.15
CA ILE A 156 -30.20 -5.13 -6.51
C ILE A 156 -30.94 -5.06 -5.17
N LYS A 157 -30.64 -4.04 -4.34
CA LYS A 157 -31.33 -3.86 -3.05
C LYS A 157 -32.83 -3.61 -3.21
N ARG A 158 -33.25 -2.96 -4.30
CA ARG A 158 -34.66 -2.67 -4.61
C ARG A 158 -35.32 -3.74 -5.46
N ASN A 159 -34.60 -4.84 -5.79
CA ASN A 159 -35.07 -5.90 -6.71
C ASN A 159 -35.54 -5.34 -8.08
N ILE A 160 -34.89 -4.27 -8.57
CA ILE A 160 -35.06 -3.72 -9.91
C ILE A 160 -34.22 -4.54 -10.88
N THR A 161 -34.69 -5.75 -11.19
CA THR A 161 -33.97 -6.76 -11.95
C THR A 161 -34.95 -7.63 -12.73
N ILE A 162 -34.48 -8.30 -13.78
CA ILE A 162 -35.28 -9.33 -14.46
C ILE A 162 -35.29 -10.57 -13.56
N LYS A 163 -36.49 -10.99 -13.16
CA LYS A 163 -36.67 -12.23 -12.37
C LYS A 163 -36.87 -13.40 -13.32
N MET A 164 -36.08 -14.45 -13.11
CA MET A 164 -36.20 -15.69 -13.84
C MET A 164 -36.90 -16.74 -12.98
N PRO A 165 -37.64 -17.70 -13.62
CA PRO A 165 -38.22 -18.85 -12.95
C PRO A 165 -37.12 -19.71 -12.27
N GLU A 166 -37.49 -20.44 -11.19
CA GLU A 166 -36.54 -21.27 -10.41
C GLU A 166 -35.91 -22.43 -11.23
N GLN A 167 -36.54 -22.81 -12.34
CA GLN A 167 -36.04 -23.85 -13.23
C GLN A 167 -34.83 -23.40 -14.08
N VAL A 168 -34.54 -22.09 -14.14
CA VAL A 168 -33.43 -21.55 -14.90
C VAL A 168 -32.12 -21.73 -14.12
N PRO A 169 -31.04 -22.23 -14.75
CA PRO A 169 -29.76 -22.40 -14.09
C PRO A 169 -29.26 -21.08 -13.42
N PRO A 170 -28.65 -21.14 -12.22
CA PRO A 170 -28.26 -19.97 -11.44
C PRO A 170 -27.40 -18.96 -12.21
N ASN A 171 -26.45 -19.44 -13.01
CA ASN A 171 -25.55 -18.58 -13.80
C ASN A 171 -26.35 -17.76 -14.85
N LEU A 172 -27.32 -18.38 -15.52
CA LEU A 172 -28.15 -17.69 -16.49
C LEU A 172 -29.10 -16.71 -15.80
N SER A 173 -29.72 -17.12 -14.69
CA SER A 173 -30.56 -16.25 -13.86
C SER A 173 -29.80 -15.02 -13.40
N GLN A 174 -28.53 -15.16 -12.96
CA GLN A 174 -27.68 -14.04 -12.55
C GLN A 174 -27.40 -13.09 -13.73
N THR A 175 -27.12 -13.63 -14.94
CA THR A 175 -26.89 -12.80 -16.13
C THR A 175 -28.09 -11.91 -16.44
N PHE A 176 -29.31 -12.47 -16.42
CA PHE A 176 -30.53 -11.68 -16.65
C PHE A 176 -30.82 -10.68 -15.52
N LYS A 177 -30.48 -11.01 -14.27
CA LYS A 177 -30.56 -10.11 -13.12
C LYS A 177 -29.72 -8.87 -13.32
N ASP A 178 -28.56 -8.98 -13.98
CA ASP A 178 -27.59 -7.91 -14.20
C ASP A 178 -27.97 -6.96 -15.36
N VAL A 179 -28.85 -7.36 -16.30
CA VAL A 179 -29.20 -6.58 -17.50
C VAL A 179 -29.74 -5.19 -17.14
N ILE A 180 -30.72 -5.10 -16.21
CA ILE A 180 -31.31 -3.82 -15.84
C ILE A 180 -30.32 -2.90 -15.10
N PRO A 181 -29.56 -3.36 -14.08
CA PRO A 181 -28.52 -2.53 -13.45
C PRO A 181 -27.46 -2.04 -14.44
N PHE A 182 -27.03 -2.90 -15.38
CA PHE A 182 -26.10 -2.54 -16.43
C PHE A 182 -26.66 -1.43 -17.33
N ALA A 183 -27.86 -1.66 -17.92
CA ALA A 183 -28.49 -0.70 -18.81
C ALA A 183 -28.75 0.65 -18.12
N PHE A 184 -29.21 0.61 -16.86
CA PHE A 184 -29.48 1.80 -16.08
C PHE A 184 -28.21 2.60 -15.79
N SER A 185 -27.09 1.91 -15.45
CA SER A 185 -25.80 2.53 -15.27
C SER A 185 -25.29 3.19 -16.55
N MET A 186 -25.39 2.49 -17.68
CA MET A 186 -24.94 3.00 -18.97
C MET A 186 -25.74 4.21 -19.45
N ILE A 187 -27.07 4.18 -19.28
CA ILE A 187 -27.94 5.31 -19.66
C ILE A 187 -27.64 6.54 -18.81
N ILE A 188 -27.46 6.38 -17.48
CA ILE A 188 -27.13 7.50 -16.60
C ILE A 188 -25.77 8.10 -16.97
N ILE A 189 -24.74 7.26 -17.18
CA ILE A 189 -23.40 7.73 -17.52
C ILE A 189 -23.41 8.42 -18.89
N TRP A 190 -24.07 7.83 -19.89
CA TRP A 190 -24.19 8.41 -21.21
C TRP A 190 -24.93 9.76 -21.19
N LEU A 191 -26.07 9.83 -20.51
CA LEU A 191 -26.83 11.08 -20.39
C LEU A 191 -26.01 12.17 -19.68
N PHE A 192 -25.29 11.79 -18.62
CA PHE A 192 -24.41 12.70 -17.91
C PHE A 192 -23.29 13.23 -18.82
N ASP A 193 -22.60 12.35 -19.55
CA ASP A 193 -21.52 12.77 -20.48
C ASP A 193 -22.07 13.66 -21.61
N TYR A 194 -23.23 13.30 -22.16
CA TYR A 194 -23.88 14.10 -23.19
C TYR A 194 -24.18 15.54 -22.71
N LEU A 195 -24.79 15.67 -21.54
CA LEU A 195 -25.10 16.97 -20.93
C LEU A 195 -23.82 17.73 -20.58
N PHE A 196 -22.82 17.06 -20.05
CA PHE A 196 -21.54 17.66 -19.70
C PHE A 196 -20.84 18.21 -20.95
N ARG A 197 -20.75 17.43 -22.03
CA ARG A 197 -20.17 17.87 -23.31
C ARG A 197 -20.97 19.01 -23.94
N MET A 198 -22.27 18.99 -23.83
CA MET A 198 -23.12 20.07 -24.35
C MET A 198 -22.83 21.41 -23.65
N VAL A 199 -22.55 21.39 -22.35
CA VAL A 199 -22.26 22.61 -21.56
C VAL A 199 -20.79 23.04 -21.67
N THR A 200 -19.85 22.10 -21.69
CA THR A 200 -18.40 22.40 -21.57
C THR A 200 -17.63 22.30 -22.89
N GLY A 201 -18.17 21.59 -23.88
CA GLY A 201 -17.49 21.31 -25.15
C GLY A 201 -16.35 20.30 -25.07
N ILE A 202 -16.13 19.67 -23.91
CA ILE A 202 -15.03 18.72 -23.68
C ILE A 202 -15.53 17.42 -23.04
N CYS A 203 -14.75 16.32 -23.16
CA CYS A 203 -15.08 15.08 -22.45
C CYS A 203 -14.93 15.24 -20.93
N PHE A 204 -15.67 14.43 -20.16
CA PHE A 204 -15.67 14.52 -18.70
C PHE A 204 -14.27 14.30 -18.08
N ALA A 205 -13.48 13.35 -18.60
CA ALA A 205 -12.12 13.11 -18.10
C ALA A 205 -11.21 14.33 -18.22
N LYS A 206 -11.32 15.10 -19.33
CA LYS A 206 -10.59 16.35 -19.51
C LYS A 206 -11.03 17.41 -18.50
N GLY A 207 -12.33 17.53 -18.25
CA GLY A 207 -12.89 18.44 -17.24
C GLY A 207 -12.40 18.10 -15.83
N VAL A 208 -12.38 16.84 -15.47
CA VAL A 208 -11.85 16.38 -14.18
C VAL A 208 -10.39 16.80 -14.02
N ILE A 209 -9.53 16.55 -15.01
CA ILE A 209 -8.11 16.97 -14.95
C ILE A 209 -7.99 18.47 -14.75
N GLN A 210 -8.75 19.28 -15.49
CA GLN A 210 -8.69 20.75 -15.37
C GLN A 210 -9.06 21.23 -13.97
N VAL A 211 -10.05 20.62 -13.34
CA VAL A 211 -10.51 20.96 -11.97
C VAL A 211 -9.47 20.55 -10.92
N PHE A 212 -8.84 19.38 -11.09
CA PHE A 212 -7.90 18.84 -10.10
C PHE A 212 -6.45 19.30 -10.31
N GLN A 213 -6.08 19.82 -11.48
CA GLN A 213 -4.72 20.26 -11.77
C GLN A 213 -4.16 21.30 -10.78
N PRO A 214 -4.90 22.35 -10.36
CA PRO A 214 -4.41 23.27 -9.31
C PRO A 214 -4.14 22.58 -7.99
N LEU A 215 -4.98 21.60 -7.60
CA LEU A 215 -4.80 20.82 -6.38
C LEU A 215 -3.54 19.94 -6.46
N PHE A 216 -3.31 19.28 -7.58
CA PHE A 216 -2.10 18.49 -7.80
C PHE A 216 -0.84 19.35 -7.81
N SER A 217 -0.90 20.55 -8.39
CA SER A 217 0.22 21.49 -8.36
C SER A 217 0.50 22.00 -6.95
N ALA A 218 -0.54 22.27 -6.14
CA ALA A 218 -0.39 22.64 -4.74
C ALA A 218 0.17 21.47 -3.90
N ALA A 219 -0.26 20.25 -4.17
CA ALA A 219 0.24 19.04 -3.51
C ALA A 219 1.72 18.76 -3.81
N ASP A 220 2.19 19.10 -5.02
CA ASP A 220 3.59 19.00 -5.44
C ASP A 220 4.48 20.16 -4.91
N GLY A 221 3.89 21.17 -4.25
CA GLY A 221 4.60 22.25 -3.58
C GLY A 221 5.20 21.82 -2.24
N TYR A 222 6.15 22.62 -1.70
CA TYR A 222 6.83 22.33 -0.43
C TYR A 222 5.88 22.04 0.73
N VAL A 223 4.83 22.84 0.88
CA VAL A 223 3.83 22.67 1.94
C VAL A 223 2.98 21.42 1.70
N GLY A 224 2.53 21.20 0.47
CA GLY A 224 1.75 20.02 0.10
C GLY A 224 2.51 18.71 0.37
N LEU A 225 3.76 18.64 -0.07
CA LEU A 225 4.65 17.50 0.17
C LEU A 225 4.87 17.25 1.67
N ALA A 226 5.10 18.31 2.46
CA ALA A 226 5.27 18.18 3.91
C ALA A 226 4.01 17.65 4.60
N LEU A 227 2.84 18.15 4.23
CA LEU A 227 1.57 17.69 4.80
C LEU A 227 1.26 16.24 4.44
N ILE A 228 1.45 15.86 3.18
CA ILE A 228 1.20 14.50 2.68
C ILE A 228 2.11 13.49 3.39
N TYR A 229 3.42 13.72 3.32
CA TYR A 229 4.40 12.77 3.82
C TYR A 229 4.59 12.84 5.33
N GLY A 230 4.36 14.00 5.92
CA GLY A 230 4.27 14.15 7.38
C GLY A 230 3.07 13.40 7.95
N ALA A 231 1.90 13.49 7.32
CA ALA A 231 0.72 12.71 7.71
C ALA A 231 0.97 11.19 7.54
N MET A 232 1.57 10.76 6.43
CA MET A 232 1.91 9.36 6.18
C MET A 232 2.81 8.79 7.29
N SER A 233 3.84 9.53 7.67
CA SER A 233 4.77 9.15 8.74
C SER A 233 4.13 9.21 10.12
N LEU A 234 3.28 10.21 10.39
CA LEU A 234 2.53 10.33 11.63
C LEU A 234 1.60 9.14 11.84
N PHE A 235 0.83 8.75 10.81
CA PHE A 235 -0.04 7.56 10.89
C PHE A 235 0.75 6.30 11.21
N TRP A 236 1.88 6.10 10.54
CA TRP A 236 2.74 4.94 10.80
C TRP A 236 3.34 4.97 12.21
N PHE A 237 3.73 6.15 12.70
CA PHE A 237 4.25 6.30 14.05
C PHE A 237 3.23 5.90 15.13
N ILE A 238 1.95 6.13 14.92
CA ILE A 238 0.87 5.72 15.85
C ILE A 238 0.40 4.27 15.65
N GLY A 239 1.12 3.49 14.83
CA GLY A 239 0.82 2.09 14.58
C GLY A 239 -0.26 1.84 13.53
N VAL A 240 -0.62 2.84 12.74
CA VAL A 240 -1.53 2.69 11.59
C VAL A 240 -0.73 2.81 10.31
N HIS A 241 -0.90 1.89 9.37
CA HIS A 241 -0.11 1.88 8.13
C HIS A 241 -0.38 3.14 7.29
N GLY A 242 0.51 4.13 7.39
CA GLY A 242 0.37 5.47 6.80
C GLY A 242 0.11 5.48 5.29
N PRO A 243 0.90 4.74 4.48
CA PRO A 243 0.64 4.63 3.04
C PRO A 243 -0.78 4.17 2.72
N SER A 244 -1.33 3.21 3.46
CA SER A 244 -2.70 2.71 3.23
C SER A 244 -3.80 3.74 3.45
N ILE A 245 -3.53 4.81 4.19
CA ILE A 245 -4.48 5.90 4.45
C ILE A 245 -4.28 7.04 3.46
N VAL A 246 -3.04 7.44 3.23
CA VAL A 246 -2.73 8.67 2.48
C VAL A 246 -2.65 8.41 0.98
N GLU A 247 -2.03 7.31 0.56
CA GLU A 247 -1.79 6.98 -0.84
C GLU A 247 -3.06 6.91 -1.71
N PRO A 248 -4.21 6.37 -1.25
CA PRO A 248 -5.43 6.38 -2.05
C PRO A 248 -5.89 7.78 -2.48
N ALA A 249 -5.62 8.79 -1.66
CA ALA A 249 -6.02 10.17 -1.95
C ALA A 249 -5.12 10.84 -3.00
N ILE A 250 -3.88 10.39 -3.13
CA ILE A 250 -2.86 11.00 -4.01
C ILE A 250 -2.43 10.10 -5.17
N SER A 251 -2.89 8.84 -5.22
CA SER A 251 -2.43 7.83 -6.18
C SER A 251 -2.51 8.29 -7.64
N ALA A 252 -3.60 8.97 -8.01
CA ALA A 252 -3.75 9.52 -9.35
C ALA A 252 -2.68 10.59 -9.67
N ALA A 253 -2.37 11.47 -8.71
CA ALA A 253 -1.33 12.48 -8.87
C ALA A 253 0.06 11.84 -8.98
N LEU A 254 0.37 10.85 -8.13
CA LEU A 254 1.65 10.14 -8.17
C LEU A 254 1.94 9.55 -9.56
N VAL A 255 0.96 8.88 -10.16
CA VAL A 255 1.12 8.23 -11.46
C VAL A 255 1.07 9.23 -12.61
N LEU A 256 0.21 10.24 -12.53
CA LEU A 256 0.14 11.31 -13.52
C LEU A 256 1.46 12.08 -13.60
N ASN A 257 2.04 12.44 -12.45
CA ASN A 257 3.32 13.17 -12.39
C ASN A 257 4.47 12.33 -12.94
N MET A 258 4.50 11.00 -12.65
CA MET A 258 5.48 10.10 -13.28
C MET A 258 5.41 10.13 -14.80
N SER A 259 4.21 10.01 -15.37
CA SER A 259 4.04 10.05 -16.83
C SER A 259 4.33 11.42 -17.41
N THR A 260 4.08 12.50 -16.67
CA THR A 260 4.42 13.87 -17.05
C THR A 260 5.94 14.06 -17.10
N ASN A 261 6.67 13.60 -16.09
CA ASN A 261 8.13 13.63 -16.06
C ASN A 261 8.74 12.84 -17.22
N LEU A 262 8.24 11.64 -17.48
CA LEU A 262 8.70 10.82 -18.61
C LEU A 262 8.48 11.56 -19.95
N ALA A 263 7.30 12.13 -20.17
CA ALA A 263 6.98 12.87 -21.38
C ALA A 263 7.87 14.12 -21.53
N ALA A 264 8.18 14.83 -20.44
CA ALA A 264 9.08 15.97 -20.44
C ALA A 264 10.49 15.57 -20.90
N VAL A 265 11.05 14.49 -20.31
CA VAL A 265 12.39 14.00 -20.70
C VAL A 265 12.41 13.51 -22.16
N GLN A 266 11.37 12.82 -22.63
CA GLN A 266 11.24 12.41 -24.03
C GLN A 266 11.19 13.61 -25.00
N ALA A 267 10.64 14.74 -24.53
CA ALA A 267 10.62 16.00 -25.27
C ALA A 267 11.92 16.85 -25.11
N GLY A 268 12.94 16.33 -24.41
CA GLY A 268 14.18 17.05 -24.10
C GLY A 268 13.99 18.18 -23.06
N GLN A 269 12.91 18.11 -22.28
CA GLN A 269 12.59 19.07 -21.24
C GLN A 269 12.93 18.52 -19.85
N HIS A 270 13.02 19.40 -18.86
CA HIS A 270 13.25 19.06 -17.47
C HIS A 270 12.04 18.37 -16.83
N ALA A 271 12.28 17.29 -16.09
CA ALA A 271 11.26 16.57 -15.31
C ALA A 271 11.09 17.23 -13.95
N ASP A 272 10.11 18.14 -13.80
CA ASP A 272 9.94 19.02 -12.64
C ASP A 272 8.99 18.52 -11.55
N LYS A 273 8.31 17.38 -11.75
CA LYS A 273 7.34 16.86 -10.77
C LYS A 273 8.03 16.01 -9.71
N VAL A 274 7.77 16.35 -8.43
CA VAL A 274 8.34 15.72 -7.25
C VAL A 274 7.38 14.72 -6.61
N LEU A 275 6.07 15.02 -6.56
CA LEU A 275 5.04 14.13 -6.02
C LEU A 275 4.84 12.93 -6.95
N THR A 276 5.71 11.92 -6.83
CA THR A 276 5.76 10.74 -7.69
C THR A 276 5.89 9.46 -6.87
N LEU A 277 5.55 8.30 -7.44
CA LEU A 277 5.74 6.99 -6.79
C LEU A 277 7.22 6.77 -6.40
N GLY A 278 8.16 7.15 -7.29
CA GLY A 278 9.57 7.00 -7.02
C GLY A 278 10.06 7.85 -5.84
N ALA A 279 9.63 9.11 -5.76
CA ALA A 279 9.96 9.97 -4.62
C ALA A 279 9.37 9.43 -3.31
N GLN A 280 8.14 8.92 -3.34
CA GLN A 280 7.52 8.29 -2.18
C GLN A 280 8.31 7.07 -1.71
N TYR A 281 8.65 6.14 -2.62
CA TYR A 281 9.28 4.86 -2.25
C TYR A 281 10.76 4.99 -1.88
N PHE A 282 11.51 5.86 -2.57
CA PHE A 282 12.97 5.87 -2.48
C PHE A 282 13.56 7.11 -1.79
N VAL A 283 12.82 8.21 -1.70
CA VAL A 283 13.26 9.42 -1.01
C VAL A 283 12.59 9.54 0.35
N VAL A 284 11.26 9.56 0.36
CA VAL A 284 10.46 9.70 1.60
C VAL A 284 10.56 8.45 2.47
N CYS A 285 10.39 7.28 1.84
CA CYS A 285 10.47 5.98 2.50
C CYS A 285 11.84 5.31 2.26
N LEU A 286 12.93 6.07 2.35
CA LEU A 286 14.29 5.54 2.21
C LEU A 286 14.59 4.54 3.34
N GLY A 287 14.51 3.25 3.02
CA GLY A 287 14.55 2.18 4.02
C GLY A 287 13.23 1.96 4.75
N GLY A 288 12.10 2.31 4.15
CA GLY A 288 10.74 2.23 4.68
C GLY A 288 10.24 3.53 5.29
N THR A 289 8.95 3.58 5.65
CA THR A 289 8.32 4.79 6.21
C THR A 289 9.08 5.30 7.43
N GLY A 290 9.33 6.60 7.49
CA GLY A 290 10.17 7.24 8.50
C GLY A 290 11.62 7.44 8.04
N ALA A 291 11.98 7.10 6.79
CA ALA A 291 13.34 7.18 6.24
C ALA A 291 14.36 6.42 7.13
N THR A 292 14.06 5.16 7.41
CA THR A 292 14.72 4.39 8.49
C THR A 292 16.01 3.68 8.09
N LEU A 293 16.48 3.81 6.84
CA LEU A 293 17.72 3.15 6.39
C LEU A 293 18.90 3.51 7.28
N VAL A 294 19.13 4.80 7.48
CA VAL A 294 20.32 5.28 8.20
C VAL A 294 20.26 4.93 9.68
N ILE A 295 19.10 5.09 10.34
CA ILE A 295 18.97 4.70 11.76
C ILE A 295 19.12 3.20 11.97
N CYS A 296 18.66 2.35 11.04
CA CYS A 296 18.88 0.91 11.09
C CYS A 296 20.39 0.57 11.00
N LEU A 297 21.12 1.23 10.09
CA LEU A 297 22.58 1.08 9.99
C LEU A 297 23.30 1.61 11.23
N MET A 298 22.84 2.71 11.85
CA MET A 298 23.38 3.15 13.14
C MET A 298 23.23 2.08 14.22
N PHE A 299 22.06 1.42 14.28
CA PHE A 299 21.87 0.32 15.24
C PHE A 299 22.82 -0.83 14.94
N ALA A 300 22.98 -1.22 13.68
CA ALA A 300 23.84 -2.33 13.28
C ALA A 300 25.32 -2.10 13.61
N PHE A 301 25.81 -0.87 13.40
CA PHE A 301 27.24 -0.59 13.43
C PHE A 301 27.70 0.31 14.58
N LEU A 302 26.86 1.25 15.04
CA LEU A 302 27.24 2.26 16.05
C LEU A 302 26.65 2.00 17.43
N ALA A 303 25.62 1.15 17.57
CA ALA A 303 25.01 0.86 18.86
C ALA A 303 26.01 0.18 19.82
N LYS A 304 25.97 0.58 21.09
CA LYS A 304 26.69 -0.06 22.19
C LYS A 304 25.85 -1.17 22.83
N SER A 305 24.51 -0.99 22.88
CA SER A 305 23.57 -2.01 23.31
C SER A 305 23.67 -3.25 22.41
N LYS A 306 23.79 -4.42 23.03
CA LYS A 306 23.86 -5.70 22.31
C LYS A 306 22.53 -6.02 21.63
N GLU A 307 21.41 -5.70 22.30
CA GLU A 307 20.07 -5.86 21.76
C GLU A 307 19.88 -5.04 20.48
N LEU A 308 20.14 -3.73 20.52
CA LEU A 308 19.99 -2.85 19.37
C LEU A 308 20.89 -3.24 18.21
N LYS A 309 22.13 -3.64 18.52
CA LYS A 309 23.09 -4.10 17.50
C LYS A 309 22.62 -5.37 16.79
N ALA A 310 22.05 -6.32 17.52
CA ALA A 310 21.49 -7.54 16.96
C ALA A 310 20.28 -7.23 16.05
N ILE A 311 19.36 -6.39 16.52
CA ILE A 311 18.18 -5.98 15.75
C ILE A 311 18.60 -5.22 14.47
N GLY A 312 19.51 -4.26 14.59
CA GLY A 312 20.01 -3.50 13.44
C GLY A 312 20.60 -4.40 12.37
N LYS A 313 21.46 -5.36 12.75
CA LYS A 313 22.06 -6.33 11.83
C LYS A 313 21.02 -7.23 11.16
N ALA A 314 20.08 -7.77 11.94
CA ALA A 314 19.03 -8.64 11.42
C ALA A 314 18.10 -7.92 10.44
N SER A 315 17.86 -6.60 10.65
CA SER A 315 16.94 -5.79 9.85
C SER A 315 17.62 -5.06 8.69
N SER A 316 18.96 -5.02 8.61
CA SER A 316 19.67 -4.20 7.61
C SER A 316 19.31 -4.57 6.17
N ILE A 317 19.19 -5.87 5.85
CA ILE A 317 18.85 -6.33 4.50
C ILE A 317 17.40 -5.98 4.17
N PRO A 318 16.38 -6.36 4.97
CA PRO A 318 14.99 -5.95 4.70
C PRO A 318 14.84 -4.42 4.55
N VAL A 319 15.45 -3.64 5.43
CA VAL A 319 15.38 -2.17 5.40
C VAL A 319 16.02 -1.59 4.14
N LEU A 320 17.12 -2.16 3.66
CA LEU A 320 17.72 -1.75 2.38
C LEU A 320 16.72 -1.89 1.22
N PHE A 321 15.84 -2.88 1.28
CA PHE A 321 14.75 -3.13 0.33
C PHE A 321 13.41 -2.46 0.74
N ASN A 322 13.46 -1.42 1.57
CA ASN A 322 12.33 -0.62 2.06
C ASN A 322 11.30 -1.39 2.92
N VAL A 323 11.65 -2.57 3.42
CA VAL A 323 10.84 -3.39 4.35
C VAL A 323 11.34 -3.16 5.76
N ASN A 324 10.79 -2.18 6.47
CA ASN A 324 11.28 -1.78 7.78
C ASN A 324 10.47 -2.30 8.98
N GLU A 325 9.42 -3.05 8.77
CA GLU A 325 8.61 -3.60 9.86
C GLU A 325 9.42 -4.43 10.87
N PRO A 326 10.37 -5.32 10.43
CA PRO A 326 11.20 -6.04 11.39
C PRO A 326 12.01 -5.12 12.29
N PHE A 327 12.46 -3.98 11.76
CA PHE A 327 13.20 -2.97 12.49
C PHE A 327 12.30 -2.17 13.43
N LEU A 328 11.17 -1.67 12.94
CA LEU A 328 10.24 -0.82 13.69
C LEU A 328 9.64 -1.52 14.90
N PHE A 329 9.34 -2.81 14.76
CA PHE A 329 8.76 -3.61 15.86
C PHE A 329 9.84 -4.35 16.66
N GLY A 330 10.95 -4.70 16.04
CA GLY A 330 12.11 -5.27 16.72
C GLY A 330 12.71 -4.33 17.75
N ALA A 331 12.91 -3.08 17.40
CA ALA A 331 13.51 -2.05 18.25
C ALA A 331 12.49 -1.00 18.71
N PRO A 332 11.28 -1.33 19.10
CA PRO A 332 10.07 -0.52 19.20
C PRO A 332 10.29 0.98 18.91
N ILE A 333 10.38 1.32 17.61
CA ILE A 333 10.51 2.70 17.15
C ILE A 333 9.14 3.36 17.08
N VAL A 334 8.14 2.62 16.58
CA VAL A 334 6.74 3.02 16.55
C VAL A 334 6.23 3.20 17.98
N LEU A 335 5.50 4.27 18.22
CA LEU A 335 5.00 4.69 19.54
C LEU A 335 6.12 4.99 20.58
N ASN A 336 7.37 5.08 20.16
CA ASN A 336 8.47 5.46 21.04
C ASN A 336 8.69 6.98 20.99
N PRO A 337 8.42 7.70 22.09
CA PRO A 337 8.51 9.16 22.11
C PRO A 337 9.89 9.71 21.70
N VAL A 338 10.95 8.96 21.91
CA VAL A 338 12.31 9.35 21.50
C VAL A 338 12.39 9.55 19.99
N PHE A 339 11.69 8.71 19.22
CA PHE A 339 11.75 8.76 17.76
C PHE A 339 10.61 9.55 17.10
N PHE A 340 9.71 10.15 17.88
CA PHE A 340 8.57 10.91 17.35
C PHE A 340 9.00 12.00 16.35
N VAL A 341 9.96 12.83 16.77
CA VAL A 341 10.44 13.94 15.94
C VAL A 341 11.17 13.45 14.68
N PRO A 342 12.23 12.63 14.79
CA PRO A 342 12.98 12.24 13.60
C PRO A 342 12.17 11.37 12.63
N PHE A 343 11.27 10.52 13.11
CA PHE A 343 10.44 9.65 12.28
C PHE A 343 9.48 10.42 11.37
N ILE A 344 8.99 11.58 11.81
CA ILE A 344 8.10 12.43 11.01
C ILE A 344 8.91 13.45 10.21
N PHE A 345 9.95 14.02 10.80
CA PHE A 345 10.69 15.11 10.18
C PHE A 345 11.67 14.66 9.10
N ALA A 346 12.32 13.49 9.23
CA ALA A 346 13.27 13.02 8.22
C ALA A 346 12.61 12.82 6.84
N PRO A 347 11.45 12.16 6.68
CA PRO A 347 10.74 12.08 5.41
C PRO A 347 10.39 13.43 4.78
N ILE A 348 9.99 14.41 5.61
CA ILE A 348 9.69 15.79 5.16
C ILE A 348 10.97 16.47 4.67
N ALA A 349 12.04 16.37 5.44
CA ALA A 349 13.33 16.96 5.08
C ALA A 349 13.87 16.34 3.78
N ASN A 350 13.74 15.01 3.62
CA ASN A 350 14.18 14.29 2.44
C ASN A 350 13.45 14.77 1.18
N VAL A 351 12.13 14.88 1.23
CA VAL A 351 11.36 15.34 0.05
C VAL A 351 11.58 16.82 -0.24
N TRP A 352 11.81 17.64 0.78
CA TRP A 352 12.17 19.05 0.58
C TRP A 352 13.56 19.19 -0.05
N LEU A 353 14.53 18.43 0.43
CA LEU A 353 15.85 18.39 -0.18
C LEU A 353 15.76 17.93 -1.64
N PHE A 354 14.99 16.88 -1.91
CA PHE A 354 14.76 16.38 -3.27
C PHE A 354 14.14 17.46 -4.16
N LYS A 355 13.12 18.16 -3.67
CA LYS A 355 12.49 19.26 -4.39
C LYS A 355 13.45 20.42 -4.64
N ILE A 356 14.33 20.75 -3.70
CA ILE A 356 15.39 21.75 -3.92
C ILE A 356 16.33 21.29 -5.05
N PHE A 357 16.70 20.01 -5.09
CA PHE A 357 17.54 19.48 -6.17
C PHE A 357 16.85 19.54 -7.53
N VAL A 358 15.55 19.30 -7.56
CA VAL A 358 14.75 19.42 -8.81
C VAL A 358 14.60 20.88 -9.22
N ASP A 359 14.14 21.76 -8.32
CA ASP A 359 13.78 23.14 -8.66
C ASP A 359 15.01 24.05 -8.86
N VAL A 360 16.09 23.85 -8.10
CA VAL A 360 17.24 24.76 -8.07
C VAL A 360 18.43 24.22 -8.85
N PHE A 361 18.74 22.93 -8.68
CA PHE A 361 19.89 22.32 -9.35
C PHE A 361 19.54 21.66 -10.70
N ASN A 362 18.28 21.76 -11.12
CA ASN A 362 17.77 21.18 -12.37
C ASN A 362 18.02 19.67 -12.47
N MET A 363 17.95 18.97 -11.35
CA MET A 363 17.96 17.51 -11.29
C MET A 363 16.61 16.99 -11.76
N ASP A 364 16.57 16.05 -12.69
CA ASP A 364 15.30 15.45 -13.08
C ASP A 364 14.65 14.71 -11.91
N GLY A 365 13.34 14.88 -11.77
CA GLY A 365 12.51 14.06 -10.91
C GLY A 365 12.47 12.61 -11.40
N PHE A 366 11.71 11.77 -10.70
CA PHE A 366 11.59 10.36 -11.10
C PHE A 366 10.88 10.22 -12.44
N ILE A 367 11.50 9.46 -13.33
CA ILE A 367 11.03 9.18 -14.70
C ILE A 367 10.72 7.70 -14.91
N TYR A 368 11.32 6.81 -14.11
CA TYR A 368 11.09 5.36 -14.19
C TYR A 368 10.37 4.85 -12.96
N THR A 369 9.34 4.02 -13.17
CA THR A 369 8.66 3.32 -12.07
C THR A 369 9.42 2.03 -11.80
N LEU A 370 9.92 1.90 -10.58
CA LEU A 370 10.60 0.71 -10.09
C LEU A 370 9.76 0.03 -9.01
N PRO A 371 9.89 -1.29 -8.82
CA PRO A 371 9.29 -1.97 -7.68
C PRO A 371 9.68 -1.27 -6.37
N TRP A 372 8.73 -1.05 -5.47
CA TRP A 372 8.99 -0.41 -4.17
C TRP A 372 10.03 -1.17 -3.33
N THR A 373 10.21 -2.46 -3.59
CA THR A 373 11.23 -3.33 -3.00
C THR A 373 12.62 -3.20 -3.66
N THR A 374 12.82 -2.27 -4.60
CA THR A 374 14.17 -1.96 -5.09
C THR A 374 14.99 -1.36 -3.94
N PRO A 375 16.28 -1.73 -3.76
CA PRO A 375 17.13 -1.07 -2.76
C PRO A 375 17.05 0.45 -2.87
N GLY A 376 16.69 1.15 -1.76
CA GLY A 376 16.40 2.58 -1.77
C GLY A 376 17.44 3.44 -2.50
N PRO A 377 18.76 3.29 -2.21
CA PRO A 377 19.82 4.02 -2.91
C PRO A 377 19.84 3.78 -4.43
N LEU A 378 19.63 2.54 -4.87
CA LEU A 378 19.56 2.22 -6.30
C LEU A 378 18.29 2.78 -6.94
N GLY A 379 17.18 2.77 -6.19
CA GLY A 379 15.91 3.34 -6.64
C GLY A 379 16.03 4.82 -6.99
N ILE A 380 16.77 5.61 -6.19
CA ILE A 380 17.03 7.03 -6.47
C ILE A 380 17.85 7.18 -7.77
N ILE A 381 18.96 6.47 -7.89
CA ILE A 381 19.87 6.61 -9.03
C ILE A 381 19.19 6.17 -10.33
N LEU A 382 18.58 4.99 -10.33
CA LEU A 382 17.92 4.45 -11.51
C LEU A 382 16.66 5.24 -11.87
N GLY A 383 15.85 5.61 -10.87
CA GLY A 383 14.57 6.29 -11.09
C GLY A 383 14.71 7.70 -11.64
N CYS A 384 15.80 8.41 -11.33
CA CYS A 384 16.11 9.76 -11.82
C CYS A 384 17.05 9.77 -13.05
N GLY A 385 17.23 8.63 -13.74
CA GLY A 385 17.90 8.57 -15.06
C GLY A 385 19.42 8.41 -15.03
N ILE A 386 20.01 7.88 -13.93
CA ILE A 386 21.45 7.52 -13.82
C ILE A 386 22.38 8.69 -14.19
N LYS A 387 22.19 9.84 -13.56
CA LYS A 387 23.00 11.05 -13.72
C LYS A 387 23.85 11.28 -12.46
N LEU A 388 24.80 12.23 -12.52
CA LEU A 388 25.66 12.57 -11.37
C LEU A 388 24.87 13.23 -10.21
N LEU A 389 23.91 14.10 -10.52
CA LEU A 389 23.12 14.82 -9.50
C LEU A 389 22.33 13.90 -8.56
N PRO A 390 21.65 12.84 -9.01
CA PRO A 390 21.03 11.84 -8.13
C PRO A 390 22.03 11.15 -7.20
N VAL A 391 23.27 10.93 -7.62
CA VAL A 391 24.31 10.34 -6.76
C VAL A 391 24.73 11.33 -5.68
N ILE A 392 24.94 12.60 -6.03
CA ILE A 392 25.24 13.68 -5.07
C ILE A 392 24.08 13.84 -4.09
N PHE A 393 22.85 13.87 -4.59
CA PHE A 393 21.64 13.93 -3.77
C PHE A 393 21.58 12.76 -2.77
N LEU A 394 21.85 11.53 -3.25
CA LEU A 394 21.85 10.34 -2.39
C LEU A 394 22.84 10.48 -1.22
N VAL A 395 24.07 10.94 -1.49
CA VAL A 395 25.06 11.14 -0.43
C VAL A 395 24.58 12.18 0.59
N ILE A 396 24.04 13.31 0.11
CA ILE A 396 23.57 14.39 0.98
C ILE A 396 22.37 13.96 1.80
N VAL A 397 21.38 13.25 1.23
CA VAL A 397 20.20 12.78 1.97
C VAL A 397 20.57 11.76 3.05
N LEU A 398 21.52 10.85 2.78
CA LEU A 398 22.01 9.91 3.79
C LEU A 398 22.74 10.61 4.95
N VAL A 399 23.54 11.64 4.65
CA VAL A 399 24.19 12.47 5.68
C VAL A 399 23.15 13.26 6.47
N MET A 400 22.15 13.81 5.81
CA MET A 400 21.07 14.55 6.47
C MET A 400 20.26 13.63 7.41
N ASP A 401 19.87 12.44 6.97
CA ASP A 401 19.21 11.45 7.82
C ASP A 401 20.08 11.05 9.01
N PHE A 402 21.38 10.91 8.81
CA PHE A 402 22.32 10.65 9.88
C PHE A 402 22.29 11.76 10.94
N VAL A 403 22.39 13.02 10.52
CA VAL A 403 22.36 14.17 11.43
C VAL A 403 21.02 14.27 12.17
N ILE A 404 19.90 14.04 11.49
CA ILE A 404 18.56 14.09 12.09
C ILE A 404 18.38 12.99 13.13
N TYR A 405 18.78 11.75 12.84
CA TYR A 405 18.55 10.61 13.72
C TYR A 405 19.59 10.46 14.84
N TYR A 406 20.82 10.93 14.65
CA TYR A 406 21.93 10.67 15.56
C TYR A 406 21.70 11.07 17.03
N PRO A 407 21.17 12.26 17.36
CA PRO A 407 20.94 12.63 18.76
C PRO A 407 19.91 11.71 19.43
N PHE A 408 18.86 11.32 18.73
CA PHE A 408 17.81 10.43 19.25
C PHE A 408 18.30 8.99 19.38
N PHE A 409 19.11 8.53 18.42
CA PHE A 409 19.80 7.26 18.51
C PHE A 409 20.67 7.18 19.77
N LYS A 410 21.48 8.20 20.06
CA LYS A 410 22.33 8.23 21.25
C LYS A 410 21.54 8.14 22.55
N VAL A 411 20.43 8.86 22.64
CA VAL A 411 19.54 8.82 23.83
C VAL A 411 19.01 7.41 24.01
N TYR A 412 18.51 6.80 22.94
CA TYR A 412 17.91 5.47 23.01
C TYR A 412 18.93 4.36 23.26
N ASP A 413 20.12 4.42 22.65
CA ASP A 413 21.20 3.47 22.89
C ASP A 413 21.66 3.49 24.36
N ASN A 414 21.77 4.69 24.97
CA ASN A 414 22.10 4.83 26.40
C ASN A 414 20.99 4.26 27.30
N GLN A 415 19.71 4.51 26.99
CA GLN A 415 18.59 3.93 27.75
C GLN A 415 18.66 2.40 27.73
N LYS A 416 18.89 1.81 26.57
CA LYS A 416 19.00 0.36 26.42
C LYS A 416 20.22 -0.23 27.12
N LEU A 417 21.35 0.48 27.14
CA LEU A 417 22.53 0.07 27.89
C LEU A 417 22.29 0.06 29.41
N GLU A 418 21.52 1.01 29.92
CA GLU A 418 21.15 1.04 31.34
C GLU A 418 20.20 -0.12 31.67
N GLU A 419 19.22 -0.40 30.81
CA GLU A 419 18.34 -1.57 30.93
C GLU A 419 19.12 -2.89 30.93
N GLU A 420 20.08 -3.05 30.00
CA GLU A 420 20.94 -4.24 29.92
C GLU A 420 21.79 -4.44 31.17
N LYS A 421 22.32 -3.34 31.75
CA LYS A 421 23.10 -3.41 33.00
C LYS A 421 22.24 -3.81 34.21
N ASN A 422 20.99 -3.31 34.28
CA ASN A 422 20.08 -3.60 35.37
C ASN A 422 19.53 -5.03 35.29
N ASN A 423 19.33 -5.59 34.08
CA ASN A 423 18.83 -6.95 33.86
C ASN A 423 19.91 -8.05 34.09
N HIS A 424 21.18 -7.69 34.23
CA HIS A 424 22.21 -8.67 34.61
C HIS A 424 22.13 -9.13 36.07
N PHE A 425 21.19 -8.61 36.90
CA PHE A 425 20.99 -9.01 38.29
C PHE A 425 19.84 -10.00 38.52
N GLU A 426 19.05 -10.35 37.49
CA GLU A 426 17.98 -11.36 37.64
C GLU A 426 17.94 -12.33 36.45
N VAL A 427 18.83 -13.31 36.46
CA VAL A 427 18.59 -14.60 35.77
C VAL A 427 18.49 -15.66 36.85
N LYS A 428 17.29 -15.95 37.29
CA LYS A 428 16.96 -17.24 37.91
C LYS A 428 16.49 -18.17 36.79
N GLU A 429 17.26 -19.22 36.57
CA GLU A 429 16.80 -20.47 35.96
C GLU A 429 15.72 -21.05 36.85
N ASP A 430 14.55 -21.35 36.33
CA ASP A 430 13.63 -22.29 36.95
C ASP A 430 12.80 -23.07 35.94
N ASP A 431 13.07 -24.32 35.96
CA ASP A 431 12.26 -25.54 35.88
C ASP A 431 11.28 -25.80 34.70
N SER A 432 11.61 -26.93 34.09
CA SER A 432 10.79 -27.77 33.22
C SER A 432 9.43 -28.13 33.80
N VAL A 433 8.36 -27.92 33.07
CA VAL A 433 7.05 -28.51 33.32
C VAL A 433 6.73 -29.50 32.19
N GLU A 434 6.62 -30.78 32.58
CA GLU A 434 6.09 -31.85 31.72
C GLU A 434 4.60 -31.61 31.43
N VAL A 435 4.19 -31.73 30.17
CA VAL A 435 2.79 -31.70 29.72
C VAL A 435 2.41 -33.06 29.17
N ASP A 436 1.37 -33.60 29.76
CA ASP A 436 0.76 -34.91 29.53
C ASP A 436 0.32 -35.14 28.07
N GLY A 437 0.57 -36.32 27.54
CA GLY A 437 0.31 -36.68 26.15
C GLY A 437 -1.17 -36.74 25.78
N LYS A 438 -1.58 -35.88 24.86
CA LYS A 438 -2.75 -36.05 23.99
C LYS A 438 -2.37 -35.82 22.56
N VAL A 439 -2.74 -36.76 21.67
CA VAL A 439 -2.64 -36.61 20.22
C VAL A 439 -3.61 -35.52 19.80
N LEU A 440 -3.09 -34.34 19.49
CA LEU A 440 -3.86 -33.21 18.96
C LEU A 440 -3.83 -33.25 17.44
N ASP A 441 -4.99 -33.09 16.80
CA ASP A 441 -5.08 -32.81 15.37
C ASP A 441 -4.25 -31.54 15.03
N SER A 442 -3.52 -31.55 13.92
CA SER A 442 -2.65 -30.44 13.53
C SER A 442 -3.47 -29.17 13.27
N LYS A 443 -3.34 -28.20 14.16
CA LYS A 443 -4.03 -26.89 14.05
C LYS A 443 -3.33 -25.99 13.03
N LYS A 444 -4.12 -25.19 12.31
CA LYS A 444 -3.61 -24.27 11.28
C LYS A 444 -3.89 -22.82 11.65
N ILE A 445 -2.85 -21.99 11.68
CA ILE A 445 -2.94 -20.58 12.05
C ILE A 445 -2.43 -19.70 10.92
N LEU A 446 -3.25 -18.71 10.54
CA LEU A 446 -2.89 -17.68 9.57
C LEU A 446 -2.65 -16.35 10.27
N VAL A 447 -1.48 -15.77 10.09
CA VAL A 447 -1.16 -14.43 10.60
C VAL A 447 -1.19 -13.44 9.44
N LEU A 448 -1.97 -12.36 9.57
CA LEU A 448 -2.15 -11.35 8.53
C LEU A 448 -1.53 -10.00 8.92
N CYS A 449 -0.82 -9.37 7.99
CA CYS A 449 -0.34 -8.00 8.11
C CYS A 449 -0.57 -7.19 6.84
N ALA A 450 -0.10 -5.94 6.78
CA ALA A 450 -0.32 -5.06 5.63
C ALA A 450 0.42 -5.52 4.36
N GLY A 451 1.62 -6.09 4.49
CA GLY A 451 2.48 -6.44 3.34
C GLY A 451 3.19 -7.81 3.45
N GLY A 452 2.76 -8.69 4.37
CA GLY A 452 3.33 -10.03 4.51
C GLY A 452 4.63 -10.13 5.34
N GLY A 453 5.29 -9.02 5.67
CA GLY A 453 6.59 -9.01 6.35
C GLY A 453 6.51 -9.33 7.85
N THR A 454 5.66 -8.62 8.59
CA THR A 454 5.53 -8.82 10.06
C THR A 454 4.72 -10.04 10.45
N SER A 455 3.78 -10.48 9.61
CA SER A 455 3.05 -11.72 9.84
C SER A 455 4.00 -12.92 9.95
N GLY A 456 5.09 -12.91 9.18
CA GLY A 456 6.13 -13.92 9.25
C GLY A 456 6.83 -14.02 10.61
N LEU A 457 7.01 -12.91 11.32
CA LEU A 457 7.67 -12.91 12.64
C LEU A 457 6.85 -13.71 13.68
N LEU A 458 5.55 -13.46 13.75
CA LEU A 458 4.69 -14.19 14.69
C LEU A 458 4.46 -15.63 14.22
N ALA A 459 4.26 -15.86 12.92
CA ALA A 459 4.14 -17.20 12.38
C ALA A 459 5.39 -18.06 12.68
N ASN A 460 6.59 -17.49 12.51
CA ASN A 460 7.86 -18.16 12.86
C ASN A 460 8.02 -18.39 14.36
N ALA A 461 7.60 -17.44 15.22
CA ALA A 461 7.63 -17.62 16.68
C ALA A 461 6.71 -18.77 17.10
N LEU A 462 5.49 -18.84 16.55
CA LEU A 462 4.56 -19.93 16.78
C LEU A 462 5.11 -21.28 16.29
N ALA A 463 5.67 -21.33 15.08
CA ALA A 463 6.28 -22.53 14.52
C ALA A 463 7.46 -23.03 15.39
N LYS A 464 8.29 -22.09 15.89
CA LYS A 464 9.41 -22.39 16.77
C LYS A 464 8.94 -22.93 18.10
N GLY A 465 7.98 -22.28 18.76
CA GLY A 465 7.42 -22.74 20.02
C GLY A 465 6.74 -24.11 19.88
N ALA A 466 5.97 -24.32 18.81
CA ALA A 466 5.35 -25.60 18.52
C ALA A 466 6.37 -26.73 18.34
N LYS A 467 7.50 -26.44 17.69
CA LYS A 467 8.60 -27.40 17.53
C LYS A 467 9.29 -27.71 18.85
N GLU A 468 9.49 -26.70 19.71
CA GLU A 468 10.12 -26.85 21.02
C GLU A 468 9.25 -27.68 21.99
N GLU A 469 7.92 -27.50 21.93
CA GLU A 469 6.96 -28.22 22.79
C GLU A 469 6.39 -29.50 22.12
N GLY A 470 6.85 -29.87 20.92
CA GLY A 470 6.42 -31.09 20.23
C GLY A 470 4.94 -31.10 19.77
N ILE A 471 4.34 -29.91 19.58
CA ILE A 471 2.92 -29.75 19.22
C ILE A 471 2.78 -29.66 17.70
N PRO A 472 1.87 -30.44 17.07
CA PRO A 472 1.63 -30.37 15.62
C PRO A 472 0.86 -29.09 15.26
N LEU A 473 1.56 -28.03 14.85
CA LEU A 473 1.01 -26.74 14.47
C LEU A 473 1.52 -26.30 13.09
N VAL A 474 0.60 -25.94 12.19
CA VAL A 474 0.92 -25.35 10.89
C VAL A 474 0.66 -23.85 10.96
N THR A 475 1.67 -23.06 10.66
CA THR A 475 1.55 -21.59 10.68
C THR A 475 1.87 -21.00 9.32
N ALA A 476 1.08 -20.02 8.87
CA ALA A 476 1.32 -19.30 7.66
C ALA A 476 1.22 -17.78 7.88
N ALA A 477 1.92 -17.04 7.03
CA ALA A 477 1.91 -15.60 7.00
C ALA A 477 1.29 -15.10 5.70
N GLY A 478 0.44 -14.07 5.78
CA GLY A 478 -0.23 -13.49 4.61
C GLY A 478 -0.41 -11.98 4.71
N SER A 479 -0.83 -11.39 3.60
CA SER A 479 -1.24 -9.98 3.55
C SER A 479 -2.77 -9.86 3.68
N TYR A 480 -3.23 -8.86 4.45
CA TYR A 480 -4.64 -8.51 4.47
C TYR A 480 -5.04 -7.98 3.08
N GLY A 481 -6.10 -8.55 2.51
CA GLY A 481 -6.55 -8.27 1.13
C GLY A 481 -6.47 -9.50 0.22
N ALA A 482 -5.48 -10.39 0.44
CA ALA A 482 -5.36 -11.68 -0.26
C ALA A 482 -5.83 -12.87 0.59
N HIS A 483 -6.40 -12.62 1.78
CA HIS A 483 -6.75 -13.66 2.75
C HIS A 483 -8.05 -14.40 2.44
N LEU A 484 -8.96 -13.80 1.67
CA LEU A 484 -10.30 -14.37 1.42
C LEU A 484 -10.24 -15.74 0.75
N ASP A 485 -9.29 -15.95 -0.16
CA ASP A 485 -9.17 -17.19 -0.92
C ASP A 485 -8.54 -18.34 -0.11
N ILE A 486 -7.86 -18.03 1.00
CA ILE A 486 -7.10 -19.03 1.78
C ILE A 486 -7.59 -19.17 3.23
N MET A 487 -8.32 -18.19 3.76
CA MET A 487 -8.68 -18.10 5.17
C MET A 487 -9.52 -19.29 5.65
N GLY A 488 -10.36 -19.86 4.80
CA GLY A 488 -11.21 -21.01 5.13
C GLY A 488 -10.44 -22.31 5.45
N ASP A 489 -9.15 -22.37 5.10
CA ASP A 489 -8.30 -23.54 5.35
C ASP A 489 -7.63 -23.51 6.74
N TYR A 490 -7.90 -22.46 7.55
CA TYR A 490 -7.26 -22.23 8.84
C TYR A 490 -8.26 -22.24 10.01
N ASP A 491 -7.80 -22.66 11.18
CA ASP A 491 -8.61 -22.71 12.41
C ASP A 491 -8.66 -21.34 13.12
N LEU A 492 -7.57 -20.56 13.00
CA LEU A 492 -7.45 -19.24 13.61
C LEU A 492 -6.73 -18.26 12.68
N VAL A 493 -7.28 -17.04 12.58
CA VAL A 493 -6.65 -15.93 11.88
C VAL A 493 -6.28 -14.82 12.87
N ILE A 494 -5.02 -14.41 12.86
CA ILE A 494 -4.48 -13.37 13.73
C ILE A 494 -4.14 -12.13 12.89
N LEU A 495 -4.73 -10.99 13.23
CA LEU A 495 -4.39 -9.70 12.64
C LEU A 495 -3.23 -9.06 13.40
N ALA A 496 -2.17 -8.72 12.68
CA ALA A 496 -1.10 -7.89 13.20
C ALA A 496 -1.60 -6.44 13.43
N PRO A 497 -0.93 -5.66 14.31
CA PRO A 497 -1.38 -4.32 14.70
C PRO A 497 -1.63 -3.35 13.54
N GLN A 498 -0.87 -3.47 12.45
CA GLN A 498 -0.98 -2.60 11.28
C GLN A 498 -2.32 -2.72 10.54
N VAL A 499 -2.99 -3.86 10.70
CA VAL A 499 -4.27 -4.17 10.06
C VAL A 499 -5.38 -4.41 11.08
N ALA A 500 -5.13 -4.17 12.37
CA ALA A 500 -6.11 -4.32 13.44
C ALA A 500 -7.36 -3.46 13.23
N SER A 501 -7.24 -2.32 12.54
CA SER A 501 -8.37 -1.47 12.14
C SER A 501 -9.40 -2.18 11.25
N TYR A 502 -9.02 -3.24 10.57
CA TYR A 502 -9.88 -4.05 9.72
C TYR A 502 -10.51 -5.27 10.42
N TYR A 503 -10.36 -5.38 11.74
CA TYR A 503 -10.84 -6.53 12.51
C TYR A 503 -12.34 -6.79 12.33
N GLU A 504 -13.17 -5.75 12.35
CA GLU A 504 -14.63 -5.89 12.18
C GLU A 504 -15.01 -6.42 10.78
N ASP A 505 -14.23 -6.07 9.76
CA ASP A 505 -14.43 -6.58 8.41
C ASP A 505 -13.98 -8.04 8.31
N LEU A 506 -12.78 -8.35 8.85
CA LEU A 506 -12.27 -9.72 8.91
C LEU A 506 -13.22 -10.64 9.70
N LYS A 507 -13.75 -10.16 10.82
CA LYS A 507 -14.67 -10.94 11.66
C LYS A 507 -15.92 -11.36 10.90
N LYS A 508 -16.50 -10.47 10.07
CA LYS A 508 -17.65 -10.82 9.21
C LYS A 508 -17.29 -11.90 8.18
N ASP A 509 -16.09 -11.82 7.62
CA ASP A 509 -15.62 -12.85 6.67
C ASP A 509 -15.32 -14.16 7.40
N ALA A 510 -14.67 -14.11 8.57
CA ALA A 510 -14.37 -15.25 9.41
C ALA A 510 -15.63 -15.96 9.92
N ASP A 511 -16.62 -15.21 10.42
CA ASP A 511 -17.91 -15.76 10.88
C ASP A 511 -18.66 -16.49 9.74
N ARG A 512 -18.54 -16.02 8.49
CA ARG A 512 -19.15 -16.70 7.32
C ARG A 512 -18.45 -18.01 6.98
N MET A 513 -17.17 -18.14 7.25
CA MET A 513 -16.35 -19.31 6.94
C MET A 513 -16.18 -20.25 8.14
N GLY A 514 -16.72 -19.87 9.31
CA GLY A 514 -16.59 -20.65 10.54
C GLY A 514 -15.18 -20.62 11.16
N VAL A 515 -14.38 -19.61 10.85
CA VAL A 515 -12.99 -19.47 11.28
C VAL A 515 -12.91 -18.50 12.47
N LYS A 516 -12.13 -18.84 13.50
CA LYS A 516 -11.88 -17.90 14.61
C LYS A 516 -10.93 -16.79 14.17
N CYS A 517 -11.12 -15.55 14.65
CA CYS A 517 -10.21 -14.46 14.38
C CYS A 517 -9.98 -13.55 15.58
N ILE A 518 -8.80 -12.95 15.65
CA ILE A 518 -8.40 -11.98 16.67
C ILE A 518 -7.48 -10.91 16.10
N ALA A 519 -7.54 -9.70 16.65
CA ALA A 519 -6.57 -8.64 16.39
C ALA A 519 -5.65 -8.47 17.61
N CYS A 520 -4.34 -8.40 17.36
CA CYS A 520 -3.35 -8.13 18.40
C CYS A 520 -3.06 -6.64 18.54
N GLU A 521 -2.91 -6.17 19.78
CA GLU A 521 -2.39 -4.83 20.07
C GLU A 521 -0.86 -4.77 19.88
N GLY A 522 -0.31 -3.56 19.60
CA GLY A 522 1.10 -3.40 19.28
C GLY A 522 2.07 -3.98 20.32
N LYS A 523 1.86 -3.69 21.61
CA LYS A 523 2.70 -4.21 22.70
C LYS A 523 2.57 -5.73 22.85
N GLN A 524 1.36 -6.25 22.75
CA GLN A 524 1.07 -7.69 22.82
C GLN A 524 1.74 -8.43 21.68
N TYR A 525 1.60 -7.92 20.45
CA TYR A 525 2.20 -8.52 19.25
C TYR A 525 3.73 -8.62 19.36
N ILE A 526 4.38 -7.55 19.81
CA ILE A 526 5.84 -7.53 20.01
C ILE A 526 6.27 -8.59 21.04
N ASN A 527 5.56 -8.72 22.14
CA ASN A 527 5.85 -9.72 23.15
C ASN A 527 5.70 -11.15 22.61
N LEU A 528 4.63 -11.41 21.86
CA LEU A 528 4.37 -12.72 21.26
C LEU A 528 5.44 -13.11 20.21
N THR A 529 5.92 -12.17 19.42
CA THR A 529 7.00 -12.44 18.43
C THR A 529 8.34 -12.77 19.08
N ARG A 530 8.56 -12.35 20.33
CA ARG A 530 9.81 -12.56 21.09
C ARG A 530 9.76 -13.75 22.06
N ASN A 531 8.58 -14.20 22.40
CA ASN A 531 8.36 -15.30 23.34
C ASN A 531 7.57 -16.43 22.65
N PRO A 532 8.26 -17.41 22.02
CA PRO A 532 7.63 -18.53 21.33
C PRO A 532 6.64 -19.32 22.21
N LYS A 533 7.00 -19.58 23.48
CA LYS A 533 6.14 -20.30 24.44
C LYS A 533 4.90 -19.47 24.79
N GLY A 534 5.06 -18.19 25.11
CA GLY A 534 3.94 -17.29 25.37
C GLY A 534 3.03 -17.07 24.16
N ALA A 535 3.57 -17.16 22.93
CA ALA A 535 2.78 -17.10 21.71
C ALA A 535 1.88 -18.34 21.55
N LEU A 536 2.39 -19.52 21.87
CA LEU A 536 1.61 -20.76 21.89
C LEU A 536 0.49 -20.71 22.94
N GLU A 537 0.82 -20.37 24.18
CA GLU A 537 -0.16 -20.26 25.27
C GLU A 537 -1.28 -19.27 24.91
N PHE A 538 -0.94 -18.15 24.29
CA PHE A 538 -1.90 -17.16 23.81
C PHE A 538 -2.87 -17.75 22.79
N VAL A 539 -2.36 -18.48 21.81
CA VAL A 539 -3.16 -19.08 20.75
C VAL A 539 -4.08 -20.17 21.28
N PHE A 540 -3.57 -21.10 22.09
CA PHE A 540 -4.38 -22.18 22.67
C PHE A 540 -5.47 -21.64 23.58
N LYS A 541 -5.17 -20.61 24.39
CA LYS A 541 -6.19 -19.94 25.22
C LYS A 541 -7.35 -19.38 24.39
N ILE A 542 -7.06 -18.83 23.19
CA ILE A 542 -8.10 -18.29 22.28
C ILE A 542 -8.88 -19.42 21.62
N MET A 543 -8.21 -20.51 21.29
CA MET A 543 -8.85 -21.68 20.69
C MET A 543 -9.73 -22.43 21.68
N GLY A 544 -9.55 -22.19 22.99
CA GLY A 544 -10.31 -22.85 24.08
C GLY A 544 -9.74 -24.19 24.45
N GLU A 545 -8.44 -24.37 24.27
CA GLU A 545 -7.66 -25.59 24.59
C GLU A 545 -6.65 -25.33 25.70
#